data_6a165e4223669768944b822b9ca98d12
#
_entry.id   6a165e4223669768944b822b9ca98d12
#
_cell.length_a   1.000
_cell.length_b   1.000
_cell.length_c   1.000
_cell.angle_alpha   90.00
_cell.angle_beta   90.00
_cell.angle_gamma   90.00
#
_symmetry.space_group_name_H-M   'P 1'
#
loop_
_entity.id
_entity.type
_entity.pdbx_description
1 polymer ?
#
loop_
_entity_poly.entity_id
_entity_poly.type
_entity_poly.pdbx_seq_one_letter_code
_entity_poly.pdbx_strand_id
1 'polypeptide(L)'
;MSEGKRVDEDWKRRAQAEKELDAMKVGSGPAPAAGAPGAPPKPDARTHPLFGGLVESLASQALMFMGAMRDPMTGQAHQDFQQAQAMIEMLGMLDEKTKGNLSKEESEMLKQVLDEVRMHFVRITQPPPPPKGPMMGNKK
;
A
#
# COMPACT_ATOMS: atom_id res chain seq x y z
N MET A 1 2.48 -23.40 -42.03
CA MET A 1 2.65 -22.05 -41.50
C MET A 1 1.33 -21.46 -40.98
N SER A 2 0.36 -22.28 -40.65
CA SER A 2 -0.94 -21.84 -40.18
C SER A 2 -1.06 -21.76 -38.64
N GLU A 3 -0.05 -22.18 -37.92
CA GLU A 3 -0.10 -22.21 -36.45
C GLU A 3 -0.05 -20.83 -35.82
N GLY A 4 0.71 -19.89 -36.36
CA GLY A 4 0.81 -18.52 -35.85
C GLY A 4 -0.48 -17.72 -35.98
N LYS A 5 -1.28 -17.97 -37.03
CA LYS A 5 -2.56 -17.30 -37.23
C LYS A 5 -3.64 -17.80 -36.27
N ARG A 6 -3.60 -19.08 -35.89
CA ARG A 6 -4.58 -19.65 -34.95
C ARG A 6 -4.39 -19.15 -33.53
N VAL A 7 -3.14 -18.94 -33.11
CA VAL A 7 -2.83 -18.38 -31.78
C VAL A 7 -3.29 -16.94 -31.69
N ASP A 8 -3.07 -16.13 -32.73
CA ASP A 8 -3.53 -14.74 -32.79
C ASP A 8 -5.05 -14.60 -32.79
N GLU A 9 -5.74 -15.50 -33.45
CA GLU A 9 -7.21 -15.52 -33.47
C GLU A 9 -7.79 -15.98 -32.13
N ASP A 10 -7.17 -16.94 -31.46
CA ASP A 10 -7.62 -17.45 -30.17
C ASP A 10 -7.53 -16.41 -29.06
N TRP A 11 -6.44 -15.69 -28.97
CA TRP A 11 -6.33 -14.65 -27.95
C TRP A 11 -7.23 -13.45 -28.23
N LYS A 12 -7.45 -13.10 -29.50
CA LYS A 12 -8.42 -12.07 -29.91
C LYS A 12 -9.85 -12.48 -29.55
N ARG A 13 -10.20 -13.73 -29.75
CA ARG A 13 -11.51 -14.25 -29.34
C ARG A 13 -11.67 -14.23 -27.84
N ARG A 14 -10.64 -14.59 -27.08
CA ARG A 14 -10.65 -14.51 -25.61
C ARG A 14 -10.79 -13.07 -25.13
N ALA A 15 -10.04 -12.16 -25.71
CA ALA A 15 -10.11 -10.73 -25.36
C ALA A 15 -11.48 -10.14 -25.67
N GLN A 16 -12.11 -10.52 -26.79
CA GLN A 16 -13.46 -10.11 -27.14
C GLN A 16 -14.52 -10.73 -26.24
N ALA A 17 -14.38 -12.03 -25.94
CA ALA A 17 -15.28 -12.73 -25.03
C ALA A 17 -15.21 -12.15 -23.61
N GLU A 18 -14.02 -11.79 -23.16
CA GLU A 18 -13.81 -11.16 -21.88
C GLU A 18 -14.41 -9.74 -21.83
N LYS A 19 -14.26 -8.98 -22.92
CA LYS A 19 -14.91 -7.66 -23.06
C LYS A 19 -16.44 -7.77 -23.10
N GLU A 20 -16.97 -8.77 -23.76
CA GLU A 20 -18.42 -8.99 -23.81
C GLU A 20 -18.98 -9.45 -22.46
N LEU A 21 -18.23 -10.28 -21.73
CA LEU A 21 -18.58 -10.69 -20.38
C LEU A 21 -18.55 -9.52 -19.40
N ASP A 22 -17.56 -8.64 -19.52
CA ASP A 22 -17.50 -7.42 -18.72
C ASP A 22 -18.62 -6.45 -19.09
N ALA A 23 -18.92 -6.31 -20.38
CA ALA A 23 -20.02 -5.45 -20.84
C ALA A 23 -21.39 -5.99 -20.39
N MET A 24 -21.58 -7.32 -20.37
CA MET A 24 -22.79 -7.93 -19.83
C MET A 24 -22.89 -7.80 -18.32
N LYS A 25 -21.76 -7.85 -17.63
CA LYS A 25 -21.70 -7.66 -16.18
C LYS A 25 -22.02 -6.24 -15.76
N VAL A 26 -21.66 -5.27 -16.59
CA VAL A 26 -21.96 -3.85 -16.35
C VAL A 26 -23.42 -3.51 -16.69
N GLY A 27 -24.01 -4.28 -17.61
CA GLY A 27 -25.37 -3.99 -18.08
C GLY A 27 -26.52 -4.58 -17.24
N SER A 28 -26.27 -5.47 -16.32
CA SER A 28 -27.31 -6.16 -15.56
C SER A 28 -27.40 -5.77 -14.08
N GLY A 29 -26.62 -4.79 -13.65
CA GLY A 29 -26.74 -4.25 -12.31
C GLY A 29 -27.68 -3.05 -12.28
N PRO A 30 -28.64 -2.99 -11.36
CA PRO A 30 -29.31 -1.72 -11.11
C PRO A 30 -28.23 -0.68 -10.77
N ALA A 31 -28.37 0.48 -11.36
CA ALA A 31 -27.47 1.59 -11.07
C ALA A 31 -27.29 1.66 -9.54
N PRO A 32 -26.05 1.69 -9.06
CA PRO A 32 -25.84 1.77 -7.62
C PRO A 32 -26.55 3.01 -7.13
N ALA A 33 -27.52 2.80 -6.28
CA ALA A 33 -28.15 3.91 -5.60
C ALA A 33 -27.07 4.56 -4.77
N ALA A 34 -26.55 5.66 -5.30
CA ALA A 34 -25.58 6.46 -4.59
C ALA A 34 -26.22 6.90 -3.30
N GLY A 35 -25.72 6.39 -2.19
CA GLY A 35 -26.12 6.92 -0.90
C GLY A 35 -27.03 6.05 -0.04
N ALA A 36 -26.86 4.73 -0.07
CA ALA A 36 -27.37 3.94 1.03
C ALA A 36 -26.53 4.25 2.28
N PRO A 37 -27.07 4.95 3.30
CA PRO A 37 -26.31 5.22 4.51
C PRO A 37 -26.02 3.91 5.22
N GLY A 38 -24.76 3.59 5.41
CA GLY A 38 -24.32 2.37 6.09
C GLY A 38 -23.73 1.27 5.23
N ALA A 39 -23.72 1.43 3.90
CA ALA A 39 -22.98 0.49 3.05
C ALA A 39 -21.48 0.79 3.12
N PRO A 40 -20.62 -0.23 3.32
CA PRO A 40 -19.20 -0.01 3.20
C PRO A 40 -18.90 0.58 1.81
N PRO A 41 -18.00 1.57 1.70
CA PRO A 41 -17.68 2.13 0.41
C PRO A 41 -17.24 0.99 -0.51
N LYS A 42 -17.89 0.88 -1.65
CA LYS A 42 -17.47 -0.10 -2.66
C LYS A 42 -16.05 0.25 -3.07
N PRO A 43 -15.15 -0.74 -3.09
CA PRO A 43 -13.81 -0.48 -3.57
C PRO A 43 -13.93 0.13 -4.97
N ASP A 44 -13.26 1.23 -5.17
CA ASP A 44 -13.17 1.85 -6.49
C ASP A 44 -12.71 0.81 -7.51
N ALA A 45 -13.23 0.89 -8.73
CA ALA A 45 -12.85 -0.03 -9.80
C ALA A 45 -11.34 -0.01 -10.10
N ARG A 46 -10.62 0.95 -9.55
CA ARG A 46 -9.16 1.08 -9.67
C ARG A 46 -8.39 0.36 -8.58
N THR A 47 -9.07 -0.12 -7.54
CA THR A 47 -8.40 -0.82 -6.45
C THR A 47 -7.85 -2.16 -6.91
N HIS A 48 -6.55 -2.34 -6.77
CA HIS A 48 -5.89 -3.59 -7.14
C HIS A 48 -5.55 -4.39 -5.87
N PRO A 49 -5.99 -5.65 -5.79
CA PRO A 49 -5.81 -6.43 -4.55
C PRO A 49 -4.36 -6.64 -4.14
N LEU A 50 -3.43 -6.64 -5.09
CA LEU A 50 -2.01 -6.83 -4.80
C LEU A 50 -1.31 -5.54 -4.37
N PHE A 51 -1.91 -4.39 -4.59
CA PHE A 51 -1.31 -3.11 -4.23
C PHE A 51 -1.14 -2.98 -2.71
N GLY A 52 -2.18 -3.33 -1.96
CA GLY A 52 -2.11 -3.35 -0.50
C GLY A 52 -1.00 -4.27 0.01
N GLY A 53 -0.93 -5.48 -0.54
CA GLY A 53 0.12 -6.44 -0.18
C GLY A 53 1.54 -5.93 -0.48
N LEU A 54 1.72 -5.20 -1.58
CA LEU A 54 3.01 -4.58 -1.92
C LEU A 54 3.40 -3.52 -0.87
N VAL A 55 2.47 -2.64 -0.54
CA VAL A 55 2.69 -1.58 0.45
C VAL A 55 3.02 -2.17 1.82
N GLU A 56 2.24 -3.16 2.27
CA GLU A 56 2.49 -3.87 3.52
C GLU A 56 3.85 -4.58 3.54
N SER A 57 4.23 -5.19 2.44
CA SER A 57 5.52 -5.87 2.31
C SER A 57 6.68 -4.90 2.49
N LEU A 58 6.62 -3.74 1.83
CA LEU A 58 7.65 -2.70 1.96
C LEU A 58 7.69 -2.13 3.38
N ALA A 59 6.53 -1.90 3.99
CA ALA A 59 6.43 -1.41 5.36
C ALA A 59 7.02 -2.43 6.36
N SER A 60 6.68 -3.70 6.20
CA SER A 60 7.21 -4.78 7.04
C SER A 60 8.73 -4.90 6.94
N GLN A 61 9.28 -4.77 5.74
CA GLN A 61 10.72 -4.76 5.53
C GLN A 61 11.36 -3.55 6.21
N ALA A 62 10.75 -2.36 6.10
CA ALA A 62 11.24 -1.17 6.79
C ALA A 62 11.26 -1.39 8.31
N LEU A 63 10.18 -1.91 8.88
CA LEU A 63 10.11 -2.23 10.31
C LEU A 63 11.12 -3.29 10.73
N MET A 64 11.37 -4.27 9.90
CA MET A 64 12.39 -5.30 10.15
C MET A 64 13.78 -4.67 10.20
N PHE A 65 14.13 -3.81 9.25
CA PHE A 65 15.42 -3.10 9.24
C PHE A 65 15.54 -2.07 10.37
N MET A 66 14.43 -1.60 10.90
CA MET A 66 14.42 -0.77 12.11
C MET A 66 14.62 -1.58 13.40
N GLY A 67 14.60 -2.91 13.31
CA GLY A 67 14.69 -3.79 14.47
C GLY A 67 13.39 -3.93 15.26
N ALA A 68 12.29 -3.41 14.74
CA ALA A 68 10.98 -3.53 15.37
C ALA A 68 10.42 -4.96 15.25
N MET A 69 10.85 -5.67 14.23
CA MET A 69 10.47 -7.06 13.99
C MET A 69 11.73 -7.92 13.90
N ARG A 70 11.63 -9.13 14.42
CA ARG A 70 12.71 -10.10 14.27
C ARG A 70 12.62 -10.77 12.91
N ASP A 71 13.79 -11.00 12.31
CA ASP A 71 13.87 -11.75 11.08
C ASP A 71 13.29 -13.17 11.31
N PRO A 72 12.28 -13.58 10.55
CA PRO A 72 11.67 -14.90 10.71
C PRO A 72 12.63 -16.06 10.42
N MET A 73 13.69 -15.81 9.65
CA MET A 73 14.66 -16.83 9.29
C MET A 73 15.78 -16.99 10.32
N THR A 74 16.26 -15.88 10.87
CA THR A 74 17.39 -15.87 11.80
C THR A 74 16.98 -15.70 13.26
N GLY A 75 15.77 -15.23 13.50
CA GLY A 75 15.25 -14.92 14.83
C GLY A 75 15.92 -13.72 15.50
N GLN A 76 16.83 -13.05 14.79
CA GLN A 76 17.57 -11.92 15.31
C GLN A 76 16.94 -10.61 14.87
N ALA A 77 17.03 -9.60 15.72
CA ALA A 77 16.68 -8.24 15.35
C ALA A 77 17.91 -7.63 14.67
N HIS A 78 17.79 -7.36 13.39
CA HIS A 78 18.83 -6.71 12.61
C HIS A 78 18.46 -5.24 12.45
N GLN A 79 19.34 -4.34 12.85
CA GLN A 79 19.13 -2.91 12.67
C GLN A 79 20.03 -2.42 11.54
N ASP A 80 19.40 -1.96 10.48
CA ASP A 80 20.08 -1.31 9.37
C ASP A 80 19.26 -0.09 8.97
N PHE A 81 19.62 1.04 9.54
CA PHE A 81 18.90 2.30 9.32
C PHE A 81 19.02 2.80 7.88
N GLN A 82 20.08 2.45 7.16
CA GLN A 82 20.22 2.81 5.75
C GLN A 82 19.19 2.07 4.91
N GLN A 83 19.05 0.78 5.16
CA GLN A 83 18.04 -0.03 4.47
C GLN A 83 16.62 0.40 4.85
N ALA A 84 16.39 0.69 6.12
CA ALA A 84 15.11 1.20 6.57
C ALA A 84 14.73 2.50 5.86
N GLN A 85 15.68 3.42 5.76
CA GLN A 85 15.48 4.68 5.05
C GLN A 85 15.17 4.44 3.56
N ALA A 86 15.91 3.54 2.92
CA ALA A 86 15.67 3.20 1.52
C ALA A 86 14.24 2.65 1.30
N MET A 87 13.72 1.84 2.21
CA MET A 87 12.34 1.35 2.14
C MET A 87 11.33 2.47 2.28
N ILE A 88 11.58 3.42 3.18
CA ILE A 88 10.73 4.60 3.37
C ILE A 88 10.73 5.47 2.10
N GLU A 89 11.89 5.67 1.51
CA GLU A 89 12.03 6.41 0.26
C GLU A 89 11.32 5.72 -0.91
N MET A 90 11.38 4.38 -0.98
CA MET A 90 10.61 3.61 -1.95
C MET A 90 9.11 3.80 -1.80
N LEU A 91 8.61 3.78 -0.57
CA LEU A 91 7.19 4.06 -0.30
C LEU A 91 6.81 5.48 -0.71
N GLY A 92 7.66 6.46 -0.44
CA GLY A 92 7.46 7.85 -0.86
C GLY A 92 7.47 8.00 -2.38
N MET A 93 8.42 7.36 -3.05
CA MET A 93 8.50 7.31 -4.50
C MET A 93 7.25 6.66 -5.09
N LEU A 94 6.79 5.57 -4.48
CA LEU A 94 5.58 4.87 -4.91
C LEU A 94 4.36 5.80 -4.84
N ASP A 95 4.24 6.58 -3.77
CA ASP A 95 3.16 7.57 -3.62
C ASP A 95 3.21 8.62 -4.75
N GLU A 96 4.38 9.14 -5.06
CA GLU A 96 4.55 10.11 -6.15
C GLU A 96 4.26 9.52 -7.53
N LYS A 97 4.81 8.34 -7.81
CA LYS A 97 4.70 7.72 -9.14
C LYS A 97 3.31 7.17 -9.44
N THR A 98 2.55 6.84 -8.43
CA THR A 98 1.18 6.32 -8.58
C THR A 98 0.11 7.39 -8.38
N LYS A 99 0.51 8.63 -8.16
CA LYS A 99 -0.41 9.75 -7.94
C LYS A 99 -1.37 9.90 -9.10
N GLY A 100 -2.68 9.90 -8.80
CA GLY A 100 -3.72 9.95 -9.81
C GLY A 100 -4.14 8.58 -10.36
N ASN A 101 -3.42 7.51 -10.08
CA ASN A 101 -3.73 6.14 -10.51
C ASN A 101 -4.25 5.25 -9.39
N LEU A 102 -4.22 5.72 -8.16
CA LEU A 102 -4.71 4.98 -7.00
C LEU A 102 -6.18 5.27 -6.75
N SER A 103 -6.89 4.27 -6.24
CA SER A 103 -8.19 4.52 -5.62
C SER A 103 -8.00 5.37 -4.37
N LYS A 104 -9.09 5.95 -3.90
CA LYS A 104 -9.07 6.73 -2.66
C LYS A 104 -8.55 5.88 -1.49
N GLU A 105 -9.03 4.66 -1.39
CA GLU A 105 -8.64 3.72 -0.34
C GLU A 105 -7.15 3.37 -0.40
N GLU A 106 -6.63 3.08 -1.58
CA GLU A 106 -5.21 2.80 -1.78
C GLU A 106 -4.33 4.01 -1.44
N SER A 107 -4.76 5.20 -1.84
CA SER A 107 -4.05 6.44 -1.55
C SER A 107 -4.01 6.74 -0.05
N GLU A 108 -5.13 6.58 0.65
CA GLU A 108 -5.22 6.77 2.10
C GLU A 108 -4.37 5.75 2.85
N MET A 109 -4.46 4.49 2.45
CA MET A 109 -3.66 3.40 3.04
C MET A 109 -2.16 3.64 2.86
N LEU A 110 -1.73 4.00 1.66
CA LEU A 110 -0.31 4.27 1.38
C LEU A 110 0.22 5.44 2.21
N LYS A 111 -0.54 6.52 2.33
CA LYS A 111 -0.18 7.67 3.16
C LYS A 111 -0.09 7.31 4.63
N GLN A 112 -1.06 6.58 5.12
CA GLN A 112 -1.11 6.14 6.51
C GLN A 112 0.11 5.27 6.85
N VAL A 113 0.39 4.27 6.02
CA VAL A 113 1.54 3.38 6.19
C VAL A 113 2.86 4.17 6.13
N LEU A 114 2.97 5.08 5.16
CA LEU A 114 4.17 5.91 5.00
C LEU A 114 4.41 6.80 6.23
N ASP A 115 3.37 7.44 6.74
CA ASP A 115 3.46 8.28 7.93
C ASP A 115 3.83 7.45 9.18
N GLU A 116 3.21 6.30 9.34
CA GLU A 116 3.48 5.40 10.46
C GLU A 116 4.94 4.91 10.46
N VAL A 117 5.43 4.48 9.31
CA VAL A 117 6.81 4.00 9.17
C VAL A 117 7.81 5.15 9.40
N ARG A 118 7.51 6.36 8.88
CA ARG A 118 8.32 7.55 9.12
C ARG A 118 8.37 7.94 10.59
N MET A 119 7.24 7.95 11.25
CA MET A 119 7.16 8.25 12.69
C MET A 119 7.95 7.24 13.51
N HIS A 120 7.85 5.98 13.15
CA HIS A 120 8.61 4.92 13.82
C HIS A 120 10.13 5.11 13.64
N PHE A 121 10.55 5.42 12.42
CA PHE A 121 11.95 5.69 12.09
C PHE A 121 12.51 6.87 12.90
N VAL A 122 11.77 7.98 12.94
CA VAL A 122 12.16 9.16 13.71
C VAL A 122 12.28 8.82 15.21
N ARG A 123 11.34 8.04 15.72
CA ARG A 123 11.33 7.66 17.15
C ARG A 123 12.56 6.85 17.55
N ILE A 124 13.05 5.98 16.65
CA ILE A 124 14.20 5.13 16.96
C ILE A 124 15.55 5.80 16.64
N THR A 125 15.56 6.75 15.71
CA THR A 125 16.79 7.46 15.32
C THR A 125 17.04 8.73 16.13
N GLN A 126 15.99 9.32 16.68
CA GLN A 126 16.11 10.49 17.53
C GLN A 126 15.90 10.09 19.00
N PRO A 127 16.73 10.65 19.89
CA PRO A 127 16.46 10.45 21.31
C PRO A 127 15.07 10.99 21.65
N PRO A 128 14.34 10.33 22.52
CA PRO A 128 13.04 10.83 22.94
C PRO A 128 13.17 12.25 23.44
N PRO A 129 12.28 13.14 23.03
CA PRO A 129 12.31 14.50 23.60
C PRO A 129 12.22 14.40 25.10
N PRO A 130 12.97 15.24 25.81
CA PRO A 130 12.89 15.25 27.26
C PRO A 130 11.43 15.40 27.68
N PRO A 131 10.99 14.63 28.66
CA PRO A 131 9.59 14.71 29.06
C PRO A 131 9.29 16.17 29.41
N LYS A 132 8.30 16.74 28.77
CA LYS A 132 7.78 18.05 29.12
C LYS A 132 7.09 17.94 30.48
N GLY A 133 7.85 17.52 31.47
CA GLY A 133 7.39 17.63 32.83
C GLY A 133 7.35 19.09 33.23
N PRO A 134 6.48 19.44 34.13
CA PRO A 134 6.59 20.76 34.74
C PRO A 134 8.01 20.89 35.23
N MET A 135 8.69 21.86 34.74
CA MET A 135 9.98 22.24 35.26
C MET A 135 9.75 22.63 36.69
N MET A 136 9.78 21.66 37.55
CA MET A 136 9.87 21.88 38.98
C MET A 136 11.26 22.40 39.23
N GLY A 137 11.46 23.49 38.76
CA GLY A 137 12.67 24.15 39.07
C GLY A 137 12.84 24.14 40.51
N ASN A 138 12.95 24.04 41.03
CA ASN A 138 13.10 24.25 41.95
C ASN A 138 13.26 24.90 42.67
N LYS A 139 13.25 25.02 43.15
CA LYS A 139 13.42 25.63 43.82
C LYS A 139 14.13 25.73 44.74
N LYS A 140 14.63 26.00 45.11
CA LYS A 140 15.26 26.28 45.92
C LYS A 140 15.54 26.54 46.19
#